data_8a20fe2f40ac336a602d1961868f4486
#
_entry.id   8a20fe2f40ac336a602d1961868f4486
#
_cell.length_a   1.000
_cell.length_b   1.000
_cell.length_c   1.000
_cell.angle_alpha   90.00
_cell.angle_beta   90.00
_cell.angle_gamma   90.00
#
_symmetry.space_group_name_H-M   'P 1'
#
loop_
_entity.id
_entity.type
_entity.pdbx_description
1 polymer ?
#
loop_
_entity_poly.entity_id
_entity_poly.type
_entity_poly.pdbx_seq_one_letter_code
_entity_poly.pdbx_strand_id
1 'polypeptide(L)'
;MICKYLSICKISILDNNKVILCMKYFFLCVAIVPFFSSCQEVKETKNYNVTMSDSEWKNILPQLSYNVLRKSFTEPAFSSSLNFNKKSGYYACRGCKKPLYSSENKYDSGSGWPSFDREIKNNIEYDIDYKIGYPRTELKCSNCGGHLGHMFNDGPRETTGKRHCINGAALIFIEK
;
A
#
# COMPACT_ATOMS: atom_id res chain seq x y z
N MET A 1 -33.16 -11.58 4.46
CA MET A 1 -34.34 -11.98 5.28
C MET A 1 -35.23 -10.77 5.57
N ILE A 2 -35.39 -9.82 4.64
CA ILE A 2 -36.19 -8.57 4.81
C ILE A 2 -37.39 -8.49 3.84
N CYS A 3 -37.54 -9.49 2.94
CA CYS A 3 -38.55 -9.44 1.88
C CYS A 3 -39.83 -10.23 2.14
N LYS A 4 -40.11 -10.67 3.38
CA LYS A 4 -41.32 -11.44 3.74
C LYS A 4 -42.37 -10.71 4.57
N TYR A 5 -42.14 -9.42 4.92
CA TYR A 5 -43.07 -8.67 5.74
C TYR A 5 -43.91 -7.62 5.00
N LEU A 6 -43.81 -7.51 3.67
CA LEU A 6 -44.57 -6.52 2.88
C LEU A 6 -45.87 -7.07 2.28
N SER A 7 -46.29 -8.29 2.62
CA SER A 7 -47.48 -8.90 2.00
C SER A 7 -48.72 -9.00 2.91
N ILE A 8 -48.72 -8.35 4.07
CA ILE A 8 -49.91 -8.36 4.96
C ILE A 8 -50.31 -6.93 5.30
N CYS A 9 -50.62 -6.14 4.29
CA CYS A 9 -51.42 -4.93 4.47
C CYS A 9 -52.53 -4.92 3.44
N LYS A 10 -53.47 -5.88 3.53
CA LYS A 10 -54.83 -5.70 2.98
C LYS A 10 -55.57 -4.79 3.93
N ILE A 11 -55.74 -3.53 3.51
CA ILE A 11 -56.56 -2.55 4.18
C ILE A 11 -58.00 -3.02 4.09
N SER A 12 -58.53 -3.60 5.16
CA SER A 12 -59.97 -3.60 5.41
C SER A 12 -60.25 -2.44 6.37
N ILE A 13 -61.01 -1.50 5.84
CA ILE A 13 -61.57 -0.33 6.53
C ILE A 13 -62.41 -0.82 7.70
N LEU A 14 -62.14 -0.33 8.91
CA LEU A 14 -62.96 -0.28 10.13
C LEU A 14 -62.13 -0.73 11.38
N ASP A 15 -61.34 0.18 11.90
CA ASP A 15 -61.18 0.36 13.35
C ASP A 15 -60.14 1.48 13.62
N ASN A 16 -60.61 2.64 14.07
CA ASN A 16 -59.77 3.78 14.42
C ASN A 16 -58.63 3.44 15.44
N ASN A 17 -58.86 2.44 16.30
CA ASN A 17 -57.86 2.01 17.27
C ASN A 17 -56.66 1.27 16.67
N LYS A 18 -56.85 0.57 15.53
CA LYS A 18 -55.78 -0.14 14.83
C LYS A 18 -54.89 0.80 14.01
N VAL A 19 -55.48 1.88 13.49
CA VAL A 19 -54.74 2.92 12.77
C VAL A 19 -53.79 3.66 13.71
N ILE A 20 -54.23 3.99 14.92
CA ILE A 20 -53.42 4.66 15.95
C ILE A 20 -52.26 3.75 16.41
N LEU A 21 -52.48 2.44 16.52
CA LEU A 21 -51.47 1.49 16.88
C LEU A 21 -50.41 1.33 15.79
N CYS A 22 -50.82 1.27 14.51
CA CYS A 22 -49.92 1.21 13.37
C CYS A 22 -49.05 2.48 13.26
N MET A 23 -49.63 3.67 13.49
CA MET A 23 -48.88 4.92 13.52
C MET A 23 -47.85 4.97 14.67
N LYS A 24 -48.18 4.47 15.86
CA LYS A 24 -47.24 4.41 16.98
C LYS A 24 -46.00 3.53 16.64
N TYR A 25 -46.22 2.40 16.01
CA TYR A 25 -45.10 1.52 15.61
C TYR A 25 -44.34 2.07 14.40
N PHE A 26 -44.98 2.82 13.49
CA PHE A 26 -44.31 3.49 12.39
C PHE A 26 -43.33 4.58 12.90
N PHE A 27 -43.77 5.39 13.88
CA PHE A 27 -42.88 6.38 14.51
C PHE A 27 -41.77 5.73 15.37
N LEU A 28 -42.01 4.56 15.97
CA LEU A 28 -40.99 3.85 16.72
C LEU A 28 -39.92 3.22 15.81
N CYS A 29 -40.26 2.79 14.61
CA CYS A 29 -39.31 2.26 13.62
C CYS A 29 -38.45 3.33 12.96
N VAL A 30 -38.94 4.58 12.86
CA VAL A 30 -38.17 5.70 12.28
C VAL A 30 -37.14 6.24 13.27
N ALA A 31 -37.32 6.03 14.58
CA ALA A 31 -36.37 6.48 15.61
C ALA A 31 -35.13 5.61 15.77
N ILE A 32 -35.07 4.43 15.11
CA ILE A 32 -33.93 3.54 15.12
C ILE A 32 -33.31 3.49 13.71
N VAL A 33 -33.01 4.64 13.11
CA VAL A 33 -31.98 4.72 12.09
C VAL A 33 -30.65 4.78 12.83
N PRO A 34 -29.85 3.69 12.88
CA PRO A 34 -28.52 3.82 13.43
C PRO A 34 -27.81 4.83 12.53
N PHE A 35 -27.37 5.93 13.11
CA PHE A 35 -26.33 6.74 12.54
C PHE A 35 -25.11 5.83 12.38
N PHE A 36 -25.04 5.10 11.27
CA PHE A 36 -23.78 4.61 10.76
C PHE A 36 -22.99 5.87 10.38
N SER A 37 -22.38 6.49 11.39
CA SER A 37 -21.28 7.39 11.18
C SER A 37 -20.26 6.54 10.43
N SER A 38 -20.27 6.64 9.10
CA SER A 38 -19.22 6.12 8.25
C SER A 38 -17.98 6.89 8.68
N CYS A 39 -17.21 6.29 9.59
CA CYS A 39 -15.87 6.72 9.88
C CYS A 39 -15.09 6.42 8.61
N GLN A 40 -15.14 7.33 7.63
CA GLN A 40 -14.17 7.35 6.56
C GLN A 40 -12.85 7.65 7.24
N GLU A 41 -11.99 6.64 7.36
CA GLU A 41 -10.58 6.87 7.62
C GLU A 41 -10.09 7.86 6.56
N VAL A 42 -9.93 9.09 6.97
CA VAL A 42 -9.21 10.10 6.18
C VAL A 42 -7.78 9.59 6.13
N LYS A 43 -7.44 8.87 5.06
CA LYS A 43 -6.06 8.52 4.75
C LYS A 43 -5.34 9.86 4.61
N GLU A 44 -4.56 10.24 5.63
CA GLU A 44 -3.72 11.43 5.55
C GLU A 44 -2.93 11.35 4.24
N THR A 45 -3.18 12.29 3.33
CA THR A 45 -2.43 12.40 2.09
C THR A 45 -1.06 12.92 2.46
N LYS A 46 -0.10 12.02 2.64
CA LYS A 46 1.28 12.38 2.93
C LYS A 46 1.85 13.19 1.78
N ASN A 47 2.32 14.39 2.06
CA ASN A 47 2.96 15.24 1.08
C ASN A 47 4.41 14.81 0.87
N TYR A 48 4.73 14.38 -0.35
CA TYR A 48 6.09 14.07 -0.79
C TYR A 48 6.72 15.30 -1.48
N ASN A 49 8.04 15.46 -1.38
CA ASN A 49 8.75 16.56 -2.03
C ASN A 49 8.68 16.50 -3.56
N VAL A 50 8.60 15.29 -4.12
CA VAL A 50 8.42 15.06 -5.56
C VAL A 50 7.04 14.45 -5.78
N THR A 51 6.14 15.26 -6.32
CA THR A 51 4.78 14.87 -6.65
C THR A 51 4.52 15.13 -8.12
N MET A 52 3.98 14.14 -8.82
CA MET A 52 3.59 14.20 -10.22
C MET A 52 2.25 13.47 -10.40
N SER A 53 1.50 13.84 -11.41
CA SER A 53 0.30 13.10 -11.83
C SER A 53 0.66 11.68 -12.30
N ASP A 54 -0.32 10.79 -12.31
CA ASP A 54 -0.13 9.42 -12.78
C ASP A 54 0.34 9.35 -14.24
N SER A 55 -0.15 10.26 -15.10
CA SER A 55 0.25 10.39 -16.49
C SER A 55 1.70 10.83 -16.65
N GLU A 56 2.17 11.80 -15.86
CA GLU A 56 3.57 12.25 -15.89
C GLU A 56 4.52 11.12 -15.46
N TRP A 57 4.20 10.40 -14.36
CA TRP A 57 4.99 9.23 -13.96
C TRP A 57 5.06 8.17 -15.06
N LYS A 58 3.95 7.91 -15.73
CA LYS A 58 3.86 6.93 -16.81
C LYS A 58 4.70 7.33 -18.03
N ASN A 59 4.81 8.63 -18.30
CA ASN A 59 5.59 9.15 -19.44
C ASN A 59 7.10 9.08 -19.21
N ILE A 60 7.57 9.26 -17.97
CA ILE A 60 9.02 9.31 -17.66
C ILE A 60 9.61 7.98 -17.22
N LEU A 61 8.80 7.01 -16.82
CA LEU A 61 9.26 5.72 -16.31
C LEU A 61 9.07 4.61 -17.35
N PRO A 62 10.04 3.68 -17.47
CA PRO A 62 9.79 2.43 -18.15
C PRO A 62 8.57 1.73 -17.54
N GLN A 63 7.79 1.01 -18.35
CA GLN A 63 6.52 0.41 -17.95
C GLN A 63 6.63 -0.43 -16.67
N LEU A 64 7.66 -1.29 -16.57
CA LEU A 64 7.87 -2.12 -15.37
C LEU A 64 8.16 -1.26 -14.14
N SER A 65 9.00 -0.23 -14.28
CA SER A 65 9.34 0.69 -13.20
C SER A 65 8.14 1.50 -12.72
N TYR A 66 7.30 1.95 -13.65
CA TYR A 66 6.03 2.59 -13.32
C TYR A 66 5.10 1.63 -12.55
N ASN A 67 4.95 0.39 -13.02
CA ASN A 67 4.11 -0.60 -12.34
C ASN A 67 4.62 -0.88 -10.92
N VAL A 68 5.92 -1.00 -10.74
CA VAL A 68 6.52 -1.21 -9.40
C VAL A 68 6.32 0.03 -8.53
N LEU A 69 6.82 1.19 -8.95
CA LEU A 69 6.87 2.40 -8.13
C LEU A 69 5.48 2.99 -7.85
N ARG A 70 4.51 2.87 -8.76
CA ARG A 70 3.22 3.58 -8.69
C ARG A 70 2.01 2.66 -8.51
N LYS A 71 2.13 1.36 -8.82
CA LYS A 71 1.06 0.37 -8.69
C LYS A 71 1.40 -0.76 -7.71
N SER A 72 2.53 -0.63 -6.97
CA SER A 72 3.02 -1.62 -5.99
C SER A 72 3.08 -3.03 -6.59
N PHE A 73 3.57 -3.13 -7.83
CA PHE A 73 3.84 -4.40 -8.50
C PHE A 73 5.17 -4.98 -8.00
N THR A 74 5.33 -6.30 -8.10
CA THR A 74 6.60 -6.98 -7.84
C THR A 74 7.14 -7.54 -9.15
N GLU A 75 8.38 -7.19 -9.51
CA GLU A 75 9.05 -7.77 -10.67
C GLU A 75 9.30 -9.28 -10.48
N PRO A 76 9.46 -10.08 -11.54
CA PRO A 76 9.83 -11.49 -11.41
C PRO A 76 11.18 -11.64 -10.70
N ALA A 77 11.34 -12.70 -9.89
CA ALA A 77 12.60 -13.02 -9.25
C ALA A 77 13.70 -13.23 -10.31
N PHE A 78 14.90 -12.79 -10.01
CA PHE A 78 16.11 -12.90 -10.87
C PHE A 78 16.03 -12.11 -12.20
N SER A 79 15.00 -11.27 -12.40
CA SER A 79 14.82 -10.50 -13.65
C SER A 79 15.73 -9.27 -13.73
N SER A 80 16.17 -8.72 -12.61
CA SER A 80 17.02 -7.52 -12.59
C SER A 80 18.49 -7.86 -12.52
N SER A 81 19.30 -7.28 -13.43
CA SER A 81 20.76 -7.34 -13.36
C SER A 81 21.34 -6.73 -12.09
N LEU A 82 20.62 -5.81 -11.44
CA LEU A 82 21.04 -5.20 -10.18
C LEU A 82 21.09 -6.21 -9.02
N ASN A 83 20.42 -7.36 -9.14
CA ASN A 83 20.52 -8.44 -8.16
C ASN A 83 21.99 -8.93 -8.04
N PHE A 84 22.67 -9.05 -9.15
CA PHE A 84 24.05 -9.57 -9.25
C PHE A 84 25.12 -8.48 -9.22
N ASN A 85 24.74 -7.20 -9.21
CA ASN A 85 25.70 -6.10 -9.25
C ASN A 85 26.54 -6.04 -7.96
N LYS A 86 27.87 -6.08 -8.09
CA LYS A 86 28.86 -6.00 -7.00
C LYS A 86 29.75 -4.76 -7.08
N LYS A 87 29.45 -3.84 -7.99
CA LYS A 87 30.25 -2.60 -8.16
C LYS A 87 30.06 -1.67 -6.97
N SER A 88 31.09 -0.87 -6.68
CA SER A 88 31.03 0.17 -5.66
C SER A 88 30.21 1.37 -6.13
N GLY A 89 29.32 1.87 -5.28
CA GLY A 89 28.43 2.98 -5.61
C GLY A 89 27.20 3.03 -4.73
N TYR A 90 26.12 3.57 -5.25
CA TYR A 90 24.85 3.63 -4.53
C TYR A 90 23.65 3.35 -5.45
N TYR A 91 22.58 2.90 -4.84
CA TYR A 91 21.30 2.64 -5.50
C TYR A 91 20.33 3.76 -5.19
N ALA A 92 19.83 4.41 -6.23
CA ALA A 92 18.89 5.53 -6.12
C ALA A 92 17.50 5.14 -6.64
N CYS A 93 16.48 5.84 -6.15
CA CYS A 93 15.11 5.70 -6.66
C CYS A 93 15.07 6.03 -8.15
N ARG A 94 14.54 5.12 -8.96
CA ARG A 94 14.41 5.34 -10.41
C ARG A 94 13.49 6.52 -10.73
N GLY A 95 12.47 6.76 -9.88
CA GLY A 95 11.54 7.86 -10.08
C GLY A 95 12.16 9.23 -9.82
N CYS A 96 12.66 9.48 -8.61
CA CYS A 96 13.09 10.80 -8.16
C CYS A 96 14.60 10.95 -7.94
N LYS A 97 15.39 9.92 -8.24
CA LYS A 97 16.86 9.91 -8.13
C LYS A 97 17.41 10.04 -6.71
N LYS A 98 16.56 10.00 -5.66
CA LYS A 98 17.04 10.04 -4.28
C LYS A 98 17.91 8.82 -3.99
N PRO A 99 19.14 8.97 -3.45
CA PRO A 99 19.96 7.85 -2.97
C PRO A 99 19.20 7.07 -1.89
N LEU A 100 19.17 5.74 -1.98
CA LEU A 100 18.40 4.88 -1.07
C LEU A 100 19.30 3.91 -0.31
N TYR A 101 20.25 3.29 -1.00
CA TYR A 101 21.12 2.26 -0.45
C TYR A 101 22.58 2.44 -0.93
N SER A 102 23.55 2.16 -0.04
CA SER A 102 24.95 1.99 -0.40
C SER A 102 25.21 0.55 -0.91
N SER A 103 26.12 0.41 -1.86
CA SER A 103 26.62 -0.92 -2.27
C SER A 103 27.26 -1.71 -1.14
N GLU A 104 27.80 -1.02 -0.12
CA GLU A 104 28.40 -1.63 1.07
C GLU A 104 27.38 -2.41 1.91
N ASN A 105 26.10 -2.02 1.86
CA ASN A 105 25.04 -2.66 2.60
C ASN A 105 24.28 -3.73 1.77
N LYS A 106 24.74 -3.96 0.53
CA LYS A 106 24.15 -4.96 -0.37
C LYS A 106 24.75 -6.33 -0.12
N TYR A 107 23.91 -7.35 -0.11
CA TYR A 107 24.33 -8.74 -0.02
C TYR A 107 23.47 -9.65 -0.91
N ASP A 108 23.95 -10.87 -1.16
CA ASP A 108 23.17 -11.89 -1.86
C ASP A 108 22.33 -12.67 -0.85
N SER A 109 21.01 -12.47 -0.91
CA SER A 109 20.07 -13.17 -0.04
C SER A 109 19.54 -14.47 -0.65
N GLY A 110 19.87 -14.78 -1.90
CA GLY A 110 19.30 -15.90 -2.65
C GLY A 110 17.83 -15.72 -3.04
N SER A 111 17.18 -14.60 -2.68
CA SER A 111 15.76 -14.38 -2.90
C SER A 111 15.37 -14.05 -4.36
N GLY A 112 16.35 -13.62 -5.16
CA GLY A 112 16.16 -13.21 -6.56
C GLY A 112 15.91 -11.71 -6.76
N TRP A 113 15.97 -10.92 -5.69
CA TRP A 113 15.88 -9.46 -5.72
C TRP A 113 17.07 -8.81 -5.05
N PRO A 114 17.48 -7.58 -5.46
CA PRO A 114 18.47 -6.78 -4.75
C PRO A 114 18.14 -6.68 -3.27
N SER A 115 19.06 -7.11 -2.41
CA SER A 115 18.86 -7.16 -0.96
C SER A 115 19.90 -6.33 -0.21
N PHE A 116 19.45 -5.60 0.80
CA PHE A 116 20.26 -4.71 1.61
C PHE A 116 19.95 -4.96 3.10
N ASP A 117 20.95 -4.82 3.97
CA ASP A 117 20.75 -4.96 5.41
C ASP A 117 20.26 -3.66 6.08
N ARG A 118 20.46 -2.52 5.43
CA ARG A 118 19.98 -1.19 5.86
C ARG A 118 19.94 -0.20 4.71
N GLU A 119 19.18 0.87 4.91
CA GLU A 119 19.08 2.01 4.02
C GLU A 119 20.10 3.10 4.33
N ILE A 120 20.22 4.09 3.45
CA ILE A 120 20.78 5.41 3.78
C ILE A 120 19.72 6.10 4.66
N LYS A 121 20.14 6.47 5.88
CA LYS A 121 19.26 6.97 6.94
C LYS A 121 18.29 8.04 6.45
N ASN A 122 17.01 7.89 6.81
CA ASN A 122 15.88 8.79 6.49
C ASN A 122 15.50 8.84 4.99
N ASN A 123 16.03 7.95 4.17
CA ASN A 123 15.70 7.94 2.74
C ASN A 123 14.63 6.90 2.36
N ILE A 124 14.24 6.07 3.32
CA ILE A 124 13.15 5.09 3.19
C ILE A 124 12.04 5.45 4.17
N GLU A 125 10.82 5.30 3.72
CA GLU A 125 9.60 5.32 4.52
C GLU A 125 9.13 3.89 4.72
N TYR A 126 8.68 3.58 5.92
CA TYR A 126 8.12 2.30 6.31
C TYR A 126 6.60 2.42 6.45
N ASP A 127 5.87 1.51 5.83
CA ASP A 127 4.40 1.45 5.86
C ASP A 127 3.95 -0.01 6.09
N ILE A 128 2.68 -0.25 6.28
CA ILE A 128 2.12 -1.59 6.44
C ILE A 128 1.29 -1.95 5.21
N ASP A 129 1.63 -3.06 4.57
CA ASP A 129 0.94 -3.62 3.41
C ASP A 129 0.17 -4.89 3.81
N TYR A 130 -1.13 -4.95 3.50
CA TYR A 130 -2.02 -6.08 3.72
C TYR A 130 -2.44 -6.80 2.43
N LYS A 131 -1.85 -6.46 1.28
CA LYS A 131 -2.29 -6.89 -0.05
C LYS A 131 -2.38 -8.41 -0.24
N ILE A 132 -1.59 -9.17 0.52
CA ILE A 132 -1.57 -10.65 0.44
C ILE A 132 -2.26 -11.33 1.64
N GLY A 133 -3.11 -10.60 2.39
CA GLY A 133 -3.90 -11.15 3.49
C GLY A 133 -3.25 -11.15 4.87
N TYR A 134 -1.96 -10.78 4.99
CA TYR A 134 -1.28 -10.57 6.26
C TYR A 134 -0.37 -9.32 6.20
N PRO A 135 -0.05 -8.70 7.34
CA PRO A 135 0.74 -7.49 7.39
C PRO A 135 2.19 -7.75 6.98
N ARG A 136 2.72 -6.89 6.10
CA ARG A 136 4.15 -6.83 5.75
C ARG A 136 4.64 -5.41 5.88
N THR A 137 5.90 -5.23 6.24
CA THR A 137 6.51 -3.90 6.23
C THR A 137 6.86 -3.51 4.79
N GLU A 138 6.10 -2.59 4.22
CA GLU A 138 6.36 -2.00 2.90
C GLU A 138 7.46 -0.95 3.00
N LEU A 139 8.35 -0.92 2.01
CA LEU A 139 9.40 0.08 1.86
C LEU A 139 9.07 1.02 0.70
N LYS A 140 9.04 2.32 0.98
CA LYS A 140 8.77 3.38 0.02
C LYS A 140 9.91 4.40 -0.02
N CYS A 141 10.08 5.05 -1.15
CA CYS A 141 10.98 6.20 -1.25
C CYS A 141 10.42 7.37 -0.43
N SER A 142 11.15 7.86 0.58
CA SER A 142 10.69 8.97 1.43
C SER A 142 10.50 10.30 0.68
N ASN A 143 11.03 10.42 -0.55
CA ASN A 143 11.01 11.64 -1.34
C ASN A 143 9.84 11.73 -2.32
N CYS A 144 9.37 10.58 -2.88
CA CYS A 144 8.30 10.54 -3.88
C CYS A 144 7.19 9.53 -3.59
N GLY A 145 7.27 8.80 -2.46
CA GLY A 145 6.30 7.79 -2.08
C GLY A 145 6.27 6.53 -2.96
N GLY A 146 7.24 6.38 -3.86
CA GLY A 146 7.30 5.22 -4.77
C GLY A 146 7.54 3.92 -4.01
N HIS A 147 6.73 2.89 -4.29
CA HIS A 147 6.93 1.55 -3.75
C HIS A 147 8.27 0.97 -4.19
N LEU A 148 9.04 0.42 -3.26
CA LEU A 148 10.35 -0.16 -3.53
C LEU A 148 10.37 -1.68 -3.35
N GLY A 149 9.70 -2.16 -2.31
CA GLY A 149 9.71 -3.57 -1.90
C GLY A 149 9.24 -3.73 -0.45
N HIS A 150 9.77 -4.74 0.23
CA HIS A 150 9.38 -5.06 1.60
C HIS A 150 10.57 -5.37 2.47
N MET A 151 10.42 -5.18 3.79
CA MET A 151 11.40 -5.56 4.79
C MET A 151 11.00 -6.87 5.48
N PHE A 152 12.00 -7.72 5.70
CA PHE A 152 11.88 -8.99 6.41
C PHE A 152 12.89 -9.06 7.58
N ASN A 153 12.67 -9.98 8.53
CA ASN A 153 13.51 -10.16 9.71
C ASN A 153 14.45 -11.37 9.57
N ASP A 154 14.84 -11.69 8.34
CA ASP A 154 15.68 -12.82 7.96
C ASP A 154 17.00 -12.38 7.33
N GLY A 155 17.44 -11.16 7.61
CA GLY A 155 18.71 -10.61 7.18
C GLY A 155 19.90 -11.08 8.00
N PRO A 156 21.13 -10.61 7.65
CA PRO A 156 22.35 -10.98 8.35
C PRO A 156 22.31 -10.57 9.82
N ARG A 157 22.46 -11.54 10.72
CA ARG A 157 22.41 -11.31 12.17
C ARG A 157 23.59 -10.51 12.70
N GLU A 158 24.70 -10.56 11.98
CA GLU A 158 25.96 -9.85 12.27
C GLU A 158 25.84 -8.35 12.08
N THR A 159 24.78 -7.90 11.38
CA THR A 159 24.48 -6.48 11.14
C THR A 159 23.13 -6.09 11.78
N THR A 160 22.09 -5.97 10.98
CA THR A 160 20.78 -5.49 11.49
C THR A 160 19.77 -6.61 11.72
N GLY A 161 20.02 -7.81 11.20
CA GLY A 161 19.02 -8.88 11.14
C GLY A 161 17.87 -8.58 10.18
N LYS A 162 17.92 -7.47 9.43
CA LYS A 162 16.90 -7.04 8.49
C LYS A 162 17.33 -7.31 7.06
N ARG A 163 16.34 -7.64 6.22
CA ARG A 163 16.49 -7.75 4.78
C ARG A 163 15.52 -6.82 4.09
N HIS A 164 16.04 -5.75 3.51
CA HIS A 164 15.32 -4.89 2.60
C HIS A 164 15.35 -5.55 1.21
N CYS A 165 14.25 -6.19 0.82
CA CYS A 165 14.09 -6.87 -0.47
C CYS A 165 13.48 -5.90 -1.47
N ILE A 166 14.28 -5.44 -2.45
CA ILE A 166 13.93 -4.30 -3.28
C ILE A 166 13.81 -4.73 -4.74
N ASN A 167 12.73 -4.28 -5.41
CA ASN A 167 12.59 -4.45 -6.84
C ASN A 167 13.70 -3.69 -7.59
N GLY A 168 14.50 -4.37 -8.40
CA GLY A 168 15.53 -3.71 -9.19
C GLY A 168 14.97 -2.72 -10.19
N ALA A 169 13.72 -2.95 -10.70
CA ALA A 169 13.02 -2.01 -11.56
C ALA A 169 12.70 -0.67 -10.88
N ALA A 170 12.69 -0.61 -9.54
CA ALA A 170 12.53 0.62 -8.77
C ALA A 170 13.85 1.39 -8.59
N LEU A 171 14.98 0.79 -8.94
CA LEU A 171 16.32 1.30 -8.69
C LEU A 171 17.05 1.72 -9.96
N ILE A 172 17.99 2.65 -9.81
CA ILE A 172 19.12 2.87 -10.69
C ILE A 172 20.40 2.72 -9.87
N PHE A 173 21.45 2.18 -10.46
CA PHE A 173 22.77 2.13 -9.86
C PHE A 173 23.61 3.30 -10.38
N ILE A 174 24.31 3.98 -9.46
CA ILE A 174 25.25 5.05 -9.75
C ILE A 174 26.59 4.63 -9.20
N GLU A 175 27.53 4.40 -10.13
CA GLU A 175 28.90 3.99 -9.81
C GLU A 175 29.66 5.16 -9.18
N LYS A 176 30.52 4.85 -8.22
CA LYS A 176 31.30 5.86 -7.47
C LYS A 176 32.63 6.12 -8.13
#